data_3de08bf27e63d9c74a0dc4edf8389fdb
#
_entry.id   3de08bf27e63d9c74a0dc4edf8389fdb
#
_cell.length_a   1.000
_cell.length_b   1.000
_cell.length_c   1.000
_cell.angle_alpha   90.00
_cell.angle_beta   90.00
_cell.angle_gamma   90.00
#
_symmetry.space_group_name_H-M   'P 1'
#
loop_
_entity.id
_entity.type
_entity.pdbx_description
1 polymer ?
#
loop_
_entity_poly.entity_id
_entity_poly.type
_entity_poly.pdbx_seq_one_letter_code
_entity_poly.pdbx_strand_id
1 'polypeptide(L)'
;MIGRLRRSLRRRLHKSGVPGGLSPESDFSLGVPFGYDPVLCETARVAAMVHMFHPDLAPECAEFLRYLPRAAKVLITTDTEAKRSAILSAFSDWEADRIEVRLVPNRGRDMAPKLTAFVDRYTEFDLILFLHSKKTDHSPDAAGWRQLLFAGLCGSEHVVCSILALFAADPALGLVFPQHHEPIRPYTGWEYNFATARRVARRMGVELRRKGNLEFPSGSMFWARPAALESLLALGLRVEDFPTESGQLEGTPAHAVERLFALSVELSGFGWIKVSAPAHYSRHDTIVTPRSPEELGAFLDRPRLRLRDTMTKG
;
A
#
# COMPACT_ATOMS: atom_id res chain seq x y z
N MET A 1 1.58 5.76 33.53
CA MET A 1 0.83 6.96 33.11
C MET A 1 0.37 6.85 31.65
N ILE A 2 1.17 6.30 30.74
CA ILE A 2 0.88 6.14 29.29
C ILE A 2 -0.35 5.25 29.01
N GLY A 3 -0.58 4.18 29.79
CA GLY A 3 -1.70 3.27 29.59
C GLY A 3 -3.10 3.84 29.94
N ARG A 4 -3.17 4.85 30.80
CA ARG A 4 -4.44 5.51 31.13
C ARG A 4 -4.83 6.55 30.06
N LEU A 5 -3.86 7.24 29.46
CA LEU A 5 -4.10 8.15 28.33
C LEU A 5 -4.63 7.38 27.09
N ARG A 6 -4.08 6.18 26.80
CA ARG A 6 -4.54 5.33 25.71
C ARG A 6 -5.99 4.85 25.89
N ARG A 7 -6.40 4.48 27.12
CA ARG A 7 -7.81 4.09 27.41
C ARG A 7 -8.77 5.28 27.35
N SER A 8 -8.35 6.46 27.75
CA SER A 8 -9.15 7.68 27.66
C SER A 8 -9.36 8.13 26.22
N LEU A 9 -8.32 8.02 25.36
CA LEU A 9 -8.44 8.25 23.91
C LEU A 9 -9.38 7.24 23.25
N ARG A 10 -9.26 5.92 23.55
CA ARG A 10 -10.18 4.89 23.04
C ARG A 10 -11.65 5.22 23.37
N ARG A 11 -11.94 5.70 24.58
CA ARG A 11 -13.31 6.03 25.00
C ARG A 11 -13.88 7.29 24.35
N ARG A 12 -13.03 8.23 23.93
CA ARG A 12 -13.46 9.43 23.17
C ARG A 12 -13.65 9.16 21.67
N LEU A 13 -12.85 8.27 21.08
CA LEU A 13 -12.95 7.88 19.67
C LEU A 13 -14.24 7.09 19.40
N HIS A 14 -14.69 6.24 20.32
CA HIS A 14 -15.98 5.53 20.20
C HIS A 14 -17.23 6.42 20.29
N LYS A 15 -17.11 7.67 20.75
CA LYS A 15 -18.25 8.61 20.87
C LYS A 15 -18.35 9.65 19.76
N SER A 16 -17.28 9.88 19.00
CA SER A 16 -17.33 10.67 17.78
C SER A 16 -17.47 9.69 16.62
N GLY A 17 -18.68 9.53 16.07
CA GLY A 17 -18.89 8.86 14.81
C GLY A 17 -18.00 9.53 13.75
N VAL A 18 -16.78 9.03 13.57
CA VAL A 18 -15.87 9.51 12.53
C VAL A 18 -16.35 8.88 11.23
N PRO A 19 -16.87 9.66 10.28
CA PRO A 19 -17.19 9.14 8.97
C PRO A 19 -15.86 8.87 8.26
N GLY A 20 -15.47 7.64 8.16
CA GLY A 20 -14.28 7.24 7.43
C GLY A 20 -14.46 5.83 6.89
N GLY A 21 -14.44 5.68 5.60
CA GLY A 21 -14.55 4.41 4.94
C GLY A 21 -15.99 3.95 4.63
N LEU A 22 -16.09 2.95 3.78
CA LEU A 22 -17.33 2.24 3.48
C LEU A 22 -17.76 1.42 4.70
N SER A 23 -19.07 1.21 4.86
CA SER A 23 -19.54 0.25 5.86
C SER A 23 -18.96 -1.14 5.52
N PRO A 24 -18.53 -1.93 6.51
CA PRO A 24 -17.94 -3.23 6.24
C PRO A 24 -18.81 -4.13 5.33
N GLU A 25 -20.14 -4.00 5.40
CA GLU A 25 -21.09 -4.79 4.61
C GLU A 25 -21.13 -4.39 3.13
N SER A 26 -20.72 -3.18 2.78
CA SER A 26 -20.68 -2.67 1.40
C SER A 26 -19.24 -2.54 0.85
N ASP A 27 -18.26 -2.90 1.64
CA ASP A 27 -16.83 -2.76 1.32
C ASP A 27 -16.26 -4.03 0.72
N PHE A 28 -16.58 -4.30 -0.53
CA PHE A 28 -16.13 -5.48 -1.26
C PHE A 28 -14.66 -5.39 -1.68
N SER A 29 -14.01 -6.56 -1.71
CA SER A 29 -12.66 -6.77 -2.24
C SER A 29 -12.63 -7.93 -3.22
N LEU A 30 -11.67 -7.91 -4.13
CA LEU A 30 -11.42 -9.02 -5.05
C LEU A 30 -10.61 -10.09 -4.35
N GLY A 31 -11.09 -11.33 -4.38
CA GLY A 31 -10.38 -12.48 -3.82
C GLY A 31 -9.17 -12.87 -4.66
N VAL A 32 -8.02 -13.01 -4.04
CA VAL A 32 -6.79 -13.52 -4.65
C VAL A 32 -6.20 -14.66 -3.83
N PRO A 33 -5.70 -15.74 -4.46
CA PRO A 33 -5.66 -15.97 -5.91
C PRO A 33 -7.06 -16.12 -6.51
N PHE A 34 -7.17 -15.95 -7.84
CA PHE A 34 -8.40 -16.24 -8.57
C PHE A 34 -8.72 -17.74 -8.53
N GLY A 35 -9.98 -18.09 -8.71
CA GLY A 35 -10.43 -19.49 -8.80
C GLY A 35 -10.14 -20.16 -10.16
N TYR A 36 -9.28 -19.54 -10.98
CA TYR A 36 -8.80 -20.02 -12.27
C TYR A 36 -7.37 -19.56 -12.49
N ASP A 37 -6.63 -20.25 -13.36
CA ASP A 37 -5.27 -19.86 -13.74
C ASP A 37 -5.32 -18.75 -14.80
N PRO A 38 -4.96 -17.50 -14.47
CA PRO A 38 -4.96 -16.44 -15.44
C PRO A 38 -3.81 -16.63 -16.45
N VAL A 39 -4.11 -16.37 -17.73
CA VAL A 39 -3.07 -16.30 -18.76
C VAL A 39 -2.25 -15.04 -18.51
N LEU A 40 -0.98 -15.20 -18.15
CA LEU A 40 -0.09 -14.07 -17.96
C LEU A 40 0.38 -13.53 -19.30
N CYS A 41 0.27 -12.23 -19.46
CA CYS A 41 1.02 -11.51 -20.46
C CYS A 41 2.43 -11.29 -19.88
N GLU A 42 3.41 -12.11 -20.25
CA GLU A 42 4.79 -12.08 -19.71
C GLU A 42 5.56 -10.77 -19.98
N THR A 43 4.94 -9.81 -20.61
CA THR A 43 5.59 -8.59 -21.12
C THR A 43 5.67 -7.44 -20.12
N ALA A 44 5.00 -7.49 -18.97
CA ALA A 44 5.05 -6.41 -18.01
C ALA A 44 6.41 -6.32 -17.31
N ARG A 45 7.03 -5.15 -17.36
CA ARG A 45 8.26 -4.86 -16.61
C ARG A 45 7.89 -4.60 -15.15
N VAL A 46 8.26 -5.52 -14.29
CA VAL A 46 7.88 -5.52 -12.86
C VAL A 46 9.07 -5.16 -11.97
N ALA A 47 8.83 -4.36 -10.94
CA ALA A 47 9.75 -4.21 -9.82
C ALA A 47 9.04 -4.39 -8.48
N ALA A 48 9.81 -4.76 -7.45
CA ALA A 48 9.43 -4.56 -6.05
C ALA A 48 10.28 -3.44 -5.46
N MET A 49 9.65 -2.45 -4.84
CA MET A 49 10.35 -1.46 -4.03
C MET A 49 10.10 -1.75 -2.55
N VAL A 50 11.17 -2.02 -1.81
CA VAL A 50 11.09 -2.47 -0.41
C VAL A 50 11.85 -1.52 0.51
N HIS A 51 11.16 -0.87 1.45
CA HIS A 51 11.85 -0.16 2.54
C HIS A 51 12.18 -1.14 3.67
N MET A 52 13.44 -1.55 3.79
CA MET A 52 13.93 -2.57 4.73
C MET A 52 14.64 -1.91 5.93
N PHE A 53 13.85 -1.34 6.84
CA PHE A 53 14.38 -0.77 8.08
C PHE A 53 14.81 -1.85 9.09
N HIS A 54 14.10 -3.00 9.10
CA HIS A 54 14.36 -4.15 9.94
C HIS A 54 14.98 -5.29 9.12
N PRO A 55 16.31 -5.41 9.05
CA PRO A 55 16.98 -6.37 8.18
C PRO A 55 16.78 -7.83 8.59
N ASP A 56 16.40 -8.09 9.82
CA ASP A 56 16.00 -9.43 10.31
C ASP A 56 14.75 -9.99 9.60
N LEU A 57 13.97 -9.14 8.93
CA LEU A 57 12.85 -9.55 8.08
C LEU A 57 13.24 -9.75 6.61
N ALA A 58 14.50 -9.53 6.24
CA ALA A 58 14.94 -9.66 4.85
C ALA A 58 14.82 -11.09 4.31
N PRO A 59 15.12 -12.18 5.06
CA PRO A 59 14.91 -13.54 4.57
C PRO A 59 13.42 -13.82 4.26
N GLU A 60 12.50 -13.47 5.17
CA GLU A 60 11.06 -13.63 4.93
C GLU A 60 10.61 -12.84 3.68
N CYS A 61 11.07 -11.61 3.53
CA CYS A 61 10.75 -10.79 2.37
C CYS A 61 11.30 -11.42 1.07
N ALA A 62 12.53 -11.93 1.09
CA ALA A 62 13.14 -12.61 -0.06
C ALA A 62 12.32 -13.81 -0.52
N GLU A 63 11.79 -14.61 0.41
CA GLU A 63 10.93 -15.75 0.09
C GLU A 63 9.64 -15.33 -0.63
N PHE A 64 8.94 -14.30 -0.13
CA PHE A 64 7.74 -13.79 -0.81
C PHE A 64 8.04 -13.19 -2.18
N LEU A 65 9.17 -12.52 -2.35
CA LEU A 65 9.55 -11.90 -3.61
C LEU A 65 9.96 -12.93 -4.68
N ARG A 66 10.23 -14.20 -4.31
CA ARG A 66 10.45 -15.30 -5.29
C ARG A 66 9.23 -15.59 -6.15
N TYR A 67 8.04 -15.24 -5.70
CA TYR A 67 6.80 -15.37 -6.47
C TYR A 67 6.62 -14.33 -7.57
N LEU A 68 7.46 -13.28 -7.60
CA LEU A 68 7.46 -12.31 -8.69
C LEU A 68 8.02 -12.91 -9.98
N PRO A 69 7.67 -12.37 -11.17
CA PRO A 69 8.28 -12.76 -12.42
C PRO A 69 9.81 -12.77 -12.32
N ARG A 70 10.45 -13.76 -12.93
CA ARG A 70 11.91 -13.95 -12.83
C ARG A 70 12.71 -12.71 -13.26
N ALA A 71 12.20 -11.95 -14.22
CA ALA A 71 12.84 -10.70 -14.67
C ALA A 71 12.60 -9.50 -13.77
N ALA A 72 11.79 -9.63 -12.70
CA ALA A 72 11.47 -8.52 -11.80
C ALA A 72 12.72 -8.00 -11.08
N LYS A 73 12.84 -6.69 -10.98
CA LYS A 73 13.90 -6.02 -10.20
C LYS A 73 13.45 -5.79 -8.76
N VAL A 74 14.39 -5.81 -7.83
CA VAL A 74 14.14 -5.56 -6.40
C VAL A 74 14.96 -4.35 -5.97
N LEU A 75 14.27 -3.26 -5.69
CA LEU A 75 14.82 -1.97 -5.31
C LEU A 75 14.64 -1.81 -3.79
N ILE A 76 15.72 -1.88 -3.03
CA ILE A 76 15.67 -1.89 -1.57
C ILE A 76 16.25 -0.59 -1.01
N THR A 77 15.61 -0.03 0.02
CA THR A 77 16.15 1.07 0.79
C THR A 77 16.37 0.66 2.24
N THR A 78 17.47 1.14 2.82
CA THR A 78 17.79 1.00 4.25
C THR A 78 18.63 2.21 4.71
N ASP A 79 18.94 2.31 6.00
CA ASP A 79 19.57 3.52 6.56
C ASP A 79 21.06 3.37 6.95
N THR A 80 21.59 2.15 6.98
CA THR A 80 23.01 1.92 7.36
C THR A 80 23.66 0.86 6.50
N GLU A 81 25.00 0.94 6.37
CA GLU A 81 25.80 -0.04 5.62
C GLU A 81 25.75 -1.44 6.25
N ALA A 82 25.70 -1.52 7.58
CA ALA A 82 25.55 -2.81 8.28
C ALA A 82 24.24 -3.50 7.92
N LYS A 83 23.12 -2.75 7.85
CA LYS A 83 21.83 -3.29 7.40
C LYS A 83 21.87 -3.67 5.92
N ARG A 84 22.50 -2.85 5.08
CA ARG A 84 22.69 -3.16 3.66
C ARG A 84 23.40 -4.51 3.47
N SER A 85 24.50 -4.74 4.19
CA SER A 85 25.24 -5.99 4.13
C SER A 85 24.40 -7.18 4.57
N ALA A 86 23.62 -7.05 5.65
CA ALA A 86 22.71 -8.09 6.12
C ALA A 86 21.59 -8.40 5.11
N ILE A 87 21.04 -7.36 4.48
CA ILE A 87 20.04 -7.51 3.42
C ILE A 87 20.62 -8.26 2.22
N LEU A 88 21.78 -7.82 1.70
CA LEU A 88 22.43 -8.48 0.57
C LEU A 88 22.76 -9.94 0.86
N SER A 89 23.14 -10.27 2.11
CA SER A 89 23.32 -11.67 2.53
C SER A 89 22.03 -12.50 2.44
N ALA A 90 20.88 -11.92 2.79
CA ALA A 90 19.58 -12.59 2.70
C ALA A 90 19.13 -12.82 1.23
N PHE A 91 19.68 -12.07 0.30
CA PHE A 91 19.42 -12.17 -1.13
C PHE A 91 20.59 -12.81 -1.91
N SER A 92 21.51 -13.51 -1.24
CA SER A 92 22.72 -14.07 -1.86
C SER A 92 22.46 -15.04 -3.02
N ASP A 93 21.32 -15.73 -3.00
CA ASP A 93 20.90 -16.68 -4.05
C ASP A 93 20.26 -16.01 -5.27
N TRP A 94 20.08 -14.68 -5.22
CA TRP A 94 19.47 -13.91 -6.29
C TRP A 94 20.52 -13.43 -7.30
N GLU A 95 20.13 -13.30 -8.56
CA GLU A 95 20.97 -12.72 -9.59
C GLU A 95 21.32 -11.27 -9.20
N ALA A 96 22.59 -10.92 -9.12
CA ALA A 96 23.08 -9.65 -8.56
C ALA A 96 22.52 -8.42 -9.30
N ASP A 97 22.27 -8.52 -10.60
CA ASP A 97 21.70 -7.44 -11.42
C ASP A 97 20.20 -7.19 -11.15
N ARG A 98 19.54 -8.11 -10.43
CA ARG A 98 18.13 -7.95 -10.03
C ARG A 98 17.94 -7.09 -8.79
N ILE A 99 18.99 -6.86 -8.00
CA ILE A 99 18.90 -6.25 -6.68
C ILE A 99 19.72 -4.97 -6.64
N GLU A 100 19.07 -3.88 -6.25
CA GLU A 100 19.73 -2.61 -5.96
C GLU A 100 19.38 -2.15 -4.55
N VAL A 101 20.38 -1.81 -3.72
CA VAL A 101 20.18 -1.33 -2.37
C VAL A 101 20.73 0.09 -2.24
N ARG A 102 19.86 1.07 -1.94
CA ARG A 102 20.24 2.45 -1.66
C ARG A 102 20.16 2.77 -0.17
N LEU A 103 21.13 3.51 0.33
CA LEU A 103 21.07 4.08 1.67
C LEU A 103 20.27 5.38 1.65
N VAL A 104 19.34 5.49 2.60
CA VAL A 104 18.49 6.66 2.76
C VAL A 104 18.45 7.09 4.23
N PRO A 105 18.29 8.38 4.54
CA PRO A 105 18.11 8.82 5.91
C PRO A 105 16.85 8.19 6.54
N ASN A 106 16.90 7.86 7.83
CA ASN A 106 15.75 7.37 8.58
C ASN A 106 14.76 8.51 8.87
N ARG A 107 13.96 8.87 7.86
CA ARG A 107 12.95 9.93 7.90
C ARG A 107 11.72 9.52 7.10
N GLY A 108 10.55 9.89 7.61
CA GLY A 108 9.29 9.71 6.90
C GLY A 108 8.89 8.25 6.72
N ARG A 109 9.41 7.36 7.57
CA ARG A 109 9.13 5.92 7.54
C ARG A 109 9.41 5.33 6.16
N ASP A 110 8.47 4.56 5.65
CA ASP A 110 8.47 4.01 4.29
C ASP A 110 7.94 4.99 3.23
N MET A 111 7.27 6.08 3.64
CA MET A 111 6.71 7.08 2.71
C MET A 111 7.77 7.90 2.00
N ALA A 112 8.74 8.45 2.76
CA ALA A 112 9.81 9.23 2.15
C ALA A 112 10.63 8.38 1.15
N PRO A 113 11.12 7.17 1.50
CA PRO A 113 11.79 6.30 0.55
C PRO A 113 10.96 6.00 -0.72
N LYS A 114 9.66 5.72 -0.59
CA LYS A 114 8.78 5.49 -1.76
C LYS A 114 8.70 6.67 -2.71
N LEU A 115 8.75 7.89 -2.19
CA LEU A 115 8.53 9.10 -2.97
C LEU A 115 9.83 9.79 -3.38
N THR A 116 11.01 9.28 -2.96
CA THR A 116 12.27 9.96 -3.19
C THR A 116 13.42 9.06 -3.66
N ALA A 117 13.49 7.80 -3.19
CA ALA A 117 14.70 7.01 -3.32
C ALA A 117 14.95 6.45 -4.73
N PHE A 118 13.90 6.02 -5.43
CA PHE A 118 13.99 5.36 -6.74
C PHE A 118 13.07 5.99 -7.79
N VAL A 119 12.61 7.21 -7.56
CA VAL A 119 11.70 7.92 -8.50
C VAL A 119 12.35 8.07 -9.88
N ASP A 120 13.67 8.21 -9.93
CA ASP A 120 14.49 8.23 -11.16
C ASP A 120 14.36 6.94 -11.99
N ARG A 121 13.96 5.81 -11.35
CA ARG A 121 13.84 4.51 -11.99
C ARG A 121 12.40 4.08 -12.30
N TYR A 122 11.39 4.78 -11.75
CA TYR A 122 9.99 4.33 -11.84
C TYR A 122 9.49 4.17 -13.26
N THR A 123 9.93 5.00 -14.19
CA THR A 123 9.57 4.92 -15.61
C THR A 123 10.12 3.69 -16.35
N GLU A 124 11.06 2.96 -15.73
CA GLU A 124 11.58 1.71 -16.28
C GLU A 124 10.56 0.56 -16.16
N PHE A 125 9.55 0.70 -15.31
CA PHE A 125 8.62 -0.37 -14.96
C PHE A 125 7.18 -0.02 -15.32
N ASP A 126 6.42 -1.04 -15.64
CA ASP A 126 4.98 -0.94 -15.89
C ASP A 126 4.19 -1.08 -14.60
N LEU A 127 4.70 -1.91 -13.67
CA LEU A 127 4.10 -2.17 -12.37
C LEU A 127 5.19 -2.25 -11.27
N ILE A 128 4.90 -1.64 -10.13
CA ILE A 128 5.76 -1.72 -8.94
C ILE A 128 4.94 -2.22 -7.74
N LEU A 129 5.48 -3.26 -7.08
CA LEU A 129 5.04 -3.70 -5.77
C LEU A 129 5.77 -2.92 -4.69
N PHE A 130 5.06 -2.16 -3.89
CA PHE A 130 5.61 -1.42 -2.75
C PHE A 130 5.42 -2.21 -1.46
N LEU A 131 6.53 -2.50 -0.78
CA LEU A 131 6.56 -3.22 0.49
C LEU A 131 7.45 -2.50 1.51
N HIS A 132 7.33 -2.88 2.77
CA HIS A 132 8.29 -2.47 3.80
C HIS A 132 8.39 -3.49 4.93
N SER A 133 9.51 -3.47 5.66
CA SER A 133 9.74 -4.31 6.83
C SER A 133 8.90 -3.80 8.01
N LYS A 134 7.67 -4.35 8.17
CA LYS A 134 6.73 -3.97 9.22
C LYS A 134 6.82 -4.95 10.41
N LYS A 135 7.21 -4.44 11.58
CA LYS A 135 7.04 -5.17 12.84
C LYS A 135 5.70 -4.79 13.49
N THR A 136 4.90 -5.79 13.81
CA THR A 136 3.55 -5.63 14.38
C THR A 136 3.49 -5.97 15.88
N ASP A 137 4.66 -6.21 16.48
CA ASP A 137 4.80 -6.81 17.82
C ASP A 137 4.36 -5.89 18.97
N HIS A 138 4.05 -4.64 18.69
CA HIS A 138 3.77 -3.63 19.71
C HIS A 138 2.28 -3.40 19.99
N SER A 139 1.37 -4.04 19.24
CA SER A 139 -0.07 -3.90 19.45
C SER A 139 -0.81 -5.19 19.12
N PRO A 140 -1.65 -5.71 20.05
CA PRO A 140 -2.52 -6.85 19.75
C PRO A 140 -3.42 -6.64 18.54
N ASP A 141 -3.86 -5.39 18.28
CA ASP A 141 -4.70 -5.04 17.14
C ASP A 141 -3.94 -5.16 15.79
N ALA A 142 -2.61 -5.25 15.82
CA ALA A 142 -1.78 -5.41 14.63
C ALA A 142 -1.33 -6.87 14.40
N ALA A 143 -1.73 -7.80 15.26
CA ALA A 143 -1.42 -9.22 15.08
C ALA A 143 -1.99 -9.74 13.76
N GLY A 144 -1.16 -10.45 12.98
CA GLY A 144 -1.56 -10.97 11.66
C GLY A 144 -1.63 -9.94 10.53
N TRP A 145 -1.49 -8.65 10.81
CA TRP A 145 -1.62 -7.61 9.77
C TRP A 145 -0.53 -7.72 8.69
N ARG A 146 0.73 -7.95 9.06
CA ARG A 146 1.80 -8.16 8.07
C ARG A 146 1.51 -9.36 7.17
N GLN A 147 1.09 -10.48 7.76
CA GLN A 147 0.75 -11.70 7.02
C GLN A 147 -0.40 -11.44 6.04
N LEU A 148 -1.43 -10.71 6.45
CA LEU A 148 -2.54 -10.33 5.58
C LEU A 148 -2.05 -9.49 4.39
N LEU A 149 -1.17 -8.51 4.62
CA LEU A 149 -0.64 -7.65 3.56
C LEU A 149 0.20 -8.45 2.55
N PHE A 150 1.14 -9.27 3.03
CA PHE A 150 1.97 -10.10 2.16
C PHE A 150 1.15 -11.16 1.42
N ALA A 151 0.24 -11.87 2.12
CA ALA A 151 -0.61 -12.87 1.53
C ALA A 151 -1.50 -12.32 0.40
N GLY A 152 -2.02 -11.10 0.57
CA GLY A 152 -2.86 -10.44 -0.43
C GLY A 152 -2.11 -9.81 -1.60
N LEU A 153 -0.78 -9.61 -1.49
CA LEU A 153 0.00 -8.92 -2.52
C LEU A 153 1.00 -9.83 -3.23
N CYS A 154 1.61 -10.77 -2.52
CA CYS A 154 2.67 -11.65 -3.03
C CYS A 154 2.77 -12.97 -2.26
N GLY A 155 1.68 -13.47 -1.69
CA GLY A 155 1.66 -14.67 -0.86
C GLY A 155 1.88 -16.00 -1.62
N SER A 156 1.76 -16.00 -2.94
CA SER A 156 2.07 -17.11 -3.82
C SER A 156 2.23 -16.60 -5.25
N GLU A 157 2.81 -17.45 -6.12
CA GLU A 157 2.87 -17.17 -7.55
C GLU A 157 1.47 -16.93 -8.14
N HIS A 158 0.48 -17.71 -7.73
CA HIS A 158 -0.89 -17.57 -8.22
C HIS A 158 -1.54 -16.25 -7.76
N VAL A 159 -1.21 -15.73 -6.56
CA VAL A 159 -1.63 -14.38 -6.11
C VAL A 159 -1.01 -13.31 -7.01
N VAL A 160 0.29 -13.40 -7.26
CA VAL A 160 0.98 -12.46 -8.15
C VAL A 160 0.40 -12.50 -9.55
N CYS A 161 0.22 -13.71 -10.12
CA CYS A 161 -0.40 -13.90 -11.43
C CYS A 161 -1.80 -13.28 -11.50
N SER A 162 -2.63 -13.46 -10.46
CA SER A 162 -3.97 -12.87 -10.38
C SER A 162 -3.93 -11.33 -10.40
N ILE A 163 -2.99 -10.73 -9.68
CA ILE A 163 -2.84 -9.27 -9.65
C ILE A 163 -2.33 -8.74 -11.01
N LEU A 164 -1.36 -9.39 -11.62
CA LEU A 164 -0.86 -9.01 -12.94
C LEU A 164 -1.96 -9.11 -14.01
N ALA A 165 -2.76 -10.19 -13.96
CA ALA A 165 -3.92 -10.36 -14.85
C ALA A 165 -4.98 -9.28 -14.61
N LEU A 166 -5.20 -8.87 -13.37
CA LEU A 166 -6.10 -7.77 -13.04
C LEU A 166 -5.67 -6.45 -13.70
N PHE A 167 -4.38 -6.10 -13.62
CA PHE A 167 -3.85 -4.93 -14.31
C PHE A 167 -3.88 -5.06 -15.83
N ALA A 168 -3.71 -6.26 -16.37
CA ALA A 168 -3.81 -6.51 -17.81
C ALA A 168 -5.26 -6.34 -18.32
N ALA A 169 -6.24 -6.81 -17.54
CA ALA A 169 -7.67 -6.71 -17.87
C ALA A 169 -8.21 -5.28 -17.78
N ASP A 170 -7.63 -4.42 -16.95
CA ASP A 170 -8.07 -3.03 -16.78
C ASP A 170 -6.91 -2.04 -16.91
N PRO A 171 -6.68 -1.46 -18.10
CA PRO A 171 -5.65 -0.44 -18.31
C PRO A 171 -5.87 0.84 -17.48
N ALA A 172 -7.09 1.13 -17.05
CA ALA A 172 -7.42 2.27 -16.19
C ALA A 172 -7.16 1.98 -14.70
N LEU A 173 -6.85 0.74 -14.33
CA LEU A 173 -6.47 0.39 -12.97
C LEU A 173 -5.05 0.87 -12.68
N GLY A 174 -4.88 1.73 -11.68
CA GLY A 174 -3.60 2.30 -11.28
C GLY A 174 -3.06 1.77 -9.96
N LEU A 175 -3.94 1.26 -9.08
CA LEU A 175 -3.56 0.86 -7.72
C LEU A 175 -4.33 -0.38 -7.28
N VAL A 176 -3.61 -1.36 -6.71
CA VAL A 176 -4.19 -2.54 -6.05
C VAL A 176 -3.59 -2.66 -4.65
N PHE A 177 -4.44 -2.72 -3.64
CA PHE A 177 -3.99 -2.81 -2.25
C PHE A 177 -4.87 -3.77 -1.43
N PRO A 178 -4.33 -4.36 -0.34
CA PRO A 178 -5.10 -5.27 0.49
C PRO A 178 -6.25 -4.56 1.21
N GLN A 179 -7.32 -5.29 1.43
CA GLN A 179 -8.43 -4.85 2.28
C GLN A 179 -7.91 -4.51 3.69
N HIS A 180 -8.56 -3.57 4.34
CA HIS A 180 -8.18 -3.18 5.69
C HIS A 180 -8.25 -4.36 6.66
N HIS A 181 -7.19 -4.57 7.41
CA HIS A 181 -7.21 -5.52 8.52
C HIS A 181 -8.28 -5.12 9.55
N GLU A 182 -9.23 -6.01 9.83
CA GLU A 182 -10.41 -5.66 10.64
C GLU A 182 -10.09 -4.96 11.98
N PRO A 183 -9.10 -5.42 12.78
CA PRO A 183 -8.72 -4.71 13.99
C PRO A 183 -8.16 -3.30 13.76
N ILE A 184 -7.68 -2.99 12.54
CA ILE A 184 -7.12 -1.68 12.18
C ILE A 184 -8.19 -0.72 11.62
N ARG A 185 -9.35 -1.22 11.15
CA ARG A 185 -10.42 -0.36 10.59
C ARG A 185 -10.79 0.84 11.45
N PRO A 186 -10.91 0.75 12.78
CA PRO A 186 -11.20 1.92 13.61
C PRO A 186 -10.18 3.05 13.51
N TYR A 187 -8.99 2.78 12.95
CA TYR A 187 -7.88 3.73 12.82
C TYR A 187 -7.66 4.21 11.37
N THR A 188 -8.53 3.79 10.42
CA THR A 188 -8.42 4.21 9.02
C THR A 188 -9.08 5.55 8.72
N GLY A 189 -9.48 6.30 9.73
CA GLY A 189 -9.98 7.66 9.61
C GLY A 189 -8.87 8.71 9.43
N TRP A 190 -9.30 9.98 9.36
CA TRP A 190 -8.36 11.10 9.27
C TRP A 190 -7.54 11.32 10.54
N GLU A 191 -8.09 11.02 11.69
CA GLU A 191 -7.49 11.24 13.00
C GLU A 191 -6.85 12.66 13.09
N TYR A 192 -5.59 12.74 13.45
CA TYR A 192 -4.82 14.00 13.49
C TYR A 192 -4.23 14.41 12.13
N ASN A 193 -4.46 13.62 11.08
CA ASN A 193 -3.78 13.77 9.79
C ASN A 193 -4.47 14.76 8.84
N PHE A 194 -5.76 15.11 9.08
CA PHE A 194 -6.57 15.89 8.13
C PHE A 194 -5.95 17.24 7.76
N ALA A 195 -5.46 18.00 8.74
CA ALA A 195 -4.90 19.32 8.47
C ALA A 195 -3.65 19.25 7.57
N THR A 196 -2.80 18.25 7.80
CA THR A 196 -1.60 18.02 6.99
C THR A 196 -1.97 17.45 5.61
N ALA A 197 -2.89 16.49 5.54
CA ALA A 197 -3.39 15.95 4.27
C ALA A 197 -4.03 17.03 3.40
N ARG A 198 -4.81 17.94 4.00
CA ARG A 198 -5.41 19.08 3.30
C ARG A 198 -4.37 20.02 2.70
N ARG A 199 -3.24 20.28 3.39
CA ARG A 199 -2.14 21.08 2.84
C ARG A 199 -1.47 20.39 1.65
N VAL A 200 -1.25 19.07 1.74
CA VAL A 200 -0.68 18.28 0.64
C VAL A 200 -1.64 18.25 -0.54
N ALA A 201 -2.93 17.97 -0.32
CA ALA A 201 -3.94 17.92 -1.36
C ALA A 201 -4.11 19.24 -2.11
N ARG A 202 -3.98 20.39 -1.42
CA ARG A 202 -3.97 21.71 -2.08
C ARG A 202 -2.80 21.86 -3.06
N ARG A 203 -1.64 21.31 -2.75
CA ARG A 203 -0.51 21.28 -3.70
C ARG A 203 -0.80 20.36 -4.89
N MET A 204 -1.68 19.37 -4.75
CA MET A 204 -2.20 18.54 -5.84
C MET A 204 -3.39 19.19 -6.57
N GLY A 205 -3.73 20.43 -6.25
CA GLY A 205 -4.80 21.20 -6.92
C GLY A 205 -6.21 20.91 -6.40
N VAL A 206 -6.38 20.24 -5.25
CA VAL A 206 -7.71 19.90 -4.71
C VAL A 206 -7.90 20.37 -3.27
N GLU A 207 -9.15 20.74 -2.94
CA GLU A 207 -9.53 21.11 -1.59
C GLU A 207 -10.28 19.96 -0.92
N LEU A 208 -9.67 19.36 0.14
CA LEU A 208 -10.28 18.24 0.86
C LEU A 208 -11.47 18.64 1.72
N ARG A 209 -12.47 17.77 1.75
CA ARG A 209 -13.55 17.76 2.76
C ARG A 209 -13.21 16.74 3.84
N ARG A 210 -13.48 17.09 5.10
CA ARG A 210 -13.30 16.15 6.21
C ARG A 210 -14.38 15.05 6.23
N LYS A 211 -15.56 15.35 5.71
CA LYS A 211 -16.66 14.39 5.52
C LYS A 211 -16.53 13.79 4.14
N GLY A 212 -16.73 12.51 4.03
CA GLY A 212 -16.61 11.73 2.79
C GLY A 212 -15.93 10.40 3.05
N ASN A 213 -15.99 9.53 2.08
CA ASN A 213 -15.33 8.24 2.17
C ASN A 213 -13.80 8.44 2.09
N LEU A 214 -13.09 7.78 2.98
CA LEU A 214 -11.63 7.77 2.98
C LEU A 214 -11.17 6.33 2.79
N GLU A 215 -10.53 6.07 1.66
CA GLU A 215 -9.91 4.79 1.35
C GLU A 215 -8.46 5.00 0.97
N PHE A 216 -7.59 4.13 1.44
CA PHE A 216 -6.16 4.17 1.17
C PHE A 216 -5.51 2.84 1.53
N PRO A 217 -4.32 2.52 1.00
CA PRO A 217 -3.59 1.30 1.35
C PRO A 217 -3.09 1.37 2.80
N SER A 218 -3.96 1.00 3.77
CA SER A 218 -3.56 0.98 5.18
C SER A 218 -2.41 -0.01 5.39
N GLY A 219 -1.34 0.45 6.03
CA GLY A 219 -0.08 -0.29 6.11
C GLY A 219 0.83 -0.07 4.89
N SER A 220 0.44 0.79 3.97
CA SER A 220 1.25 1.35 2.86
C SER A 220 1.97 0.34 1.97
N MET A 221 1.41 -0.87 1.84
CA MET A 221 1.87 -1.90 0.90
C MET A 221 0.82 -2.07 -0.20
N PHE A 222 1.26 -2.05 -1.45
CA PHE A 222 0.37 -2.06 -2.62
C PHE A 222 1.11 -2.31 -3.92
N TRP A 223 0.38 -2.65 -4.98
CA TRP A 223 0.84 -2.60 -6.36
C TRP A 223 0.36 -1.32 -7.02
N ALA A 224 1.21 -0.69 -7.82
CA ALA A 224 0.80 0.48 -8.59
C ALA A 224 1.47 0.55 -9.97
N ARG A 225 0.77 1.20 -10.91
CA ARG A 225 1.41 1.76 -12.09
C ARG A 225 2.16 3.04 -11.67
N PRO A 226 3.42 3.24 -12.04
CA PRO A 226 4.13 4.49 -11.77
C PRO A 226 3.37 5.74 -12.25
N ALA A 227 2.76 5.69 -13.43
CA ALA A 227 1.94 6.77 -13.97
C ALA A 227 0.75 7.14 -13.07
N ALA A 228 0.20 6.17 -12.32
CA ALA A 228 -0.89 6.45 -11.39
C ALA A 228 -0.46 7.24 -10.14
N LEU A 229 0.84 7.31 -9.87
CA LEU A 229 1.40 8.08 -8.74
C LEU A 229 1.81 9.51 -9.14
N GLU A 230 1.65 9.88 -10.41
CA GLU A 230 2.13 11.16 -10.99
C GLU A 230 1.69 12.38 -10.17
N SER A 231 0.41 12.49 -9.80
CA SER A 231 -0.09 13.62 -9.00
C SER A 231 0.61 13.78 -7.65
N LEU A 232 1.11 12.70 -7.06
CA LEU A 232 1.84 12.72 -5.81
C LEU A 232 3.34 12.94 -6.04
N LEU A 233 3.92 12.33 -7.07
CA LEU A 233 5.34 12.48 -7.44
C LEU A 233 5.64 13.89 -7.95
N ALA A 234 4.71 14.52 -8.69
CA ALA A 234 4.82 15.90 -9.16
C ALA A 234 4.91 16.94 -8.03
N LEU A 235 4.59 16.57 -6.78
CA LEU A 235 4.82 17.44 -5.62
C LEU A 235 6.29 17.69 -5.34
N GLY A 236 7.20 16.87 -5.88
CA GLY A 236 8.64 16.98 -5.68
C GLY A 236 9.03 16.93 -4.21
N LEU A 237 8.36 16.04 -3.43
CA LEU A 237 8.68 15.87 -2.02
C LEU A 237 10.13 15.38 -1.87
N ARG A 238 10.83 15.95 -0.90
CA ARG A 238 12.20 15.59 -0.54
C ARG A 238 12.22 14.94 0.83
N VAL A 239 13.30 14.24 1.13
CA VAL A 239 13.49 13.60 2.45
C VAL A 239 13.36 14.60 3.60
N GLU A 240 13.79 15.85 3.39
CA GLU A 240 13.74 16.94 4.37
C GLU A 240 12.31 17.39 4.71
N ASP A 241 11.35 17.17 3.81
CA ASP A 241 9.93 17.47 4.04
C ASP A 241 9.30 16.54 5.08
N PHE A 242 9.99 15.44 5.42
CA PHE A 242 9.59 14.50 6.44
C PHE A 242 10.42 14.71 7.72
N PRO A 243 9.79 14.77 8.90
CA PRO A 243 10.52 14.90 10.14
C PRO A 243 11.32 13.62 10.47
N THR A 244 12.30 13.74 11.37
CA THR A 244 13.03 12.59 11.91
C THR A 244 12.11 11.67 12.71
N GLU A 245 12.37 10.35 12.76
CA GLU A 245 11.48 9.34 13.38
C GLU A 245 11.42 9.38 14.92
N SER A 246 12.23 10.20 15.55
CA SER A 246 12.32 10.30 17.01
C SER A 246 10.98 10.71 17.65
N GLY A 247 10.37 9.81 18.41
CA GLY A 247 9.19 10.11 19.26
C GLY A 247 7.84 10.29 18.55
N GLN A 248 7.75 9.99 17.26
CA GLN A 248 6.51 10.23 16.49
C GLN A 248 5.54 9.05 16.60
N LEU A 249 4.29 9.36 16.96
CA LEU A 249 3.22 8.36 17.01
C LEU A 249 2.21 8.52 15.86
N GLU A 250 1.72 9.74 15.60
CA GLU A 250 0.67 10.05 14.60
C GLU A 250 0.76 11.52 14.15
N GLY A 251 0.03 11.90 13.08
CA GLY A 251 -0.09 13.30 12.64
C GLY A 251 1.07 13.81 11.79
N THR A 252 1.97 12.93 11.34
CA THR A 252 3.14 13.32 10.54
C THR A 252 2.80 13.46 9.06
N PRO A 253 3.64 14.13 8.24
CA PRO A 253 3.50 14.13 6.79
C PRO A 253 3.40 12.74 6.17
N ALA A 254 4.13 11.74 6.69
CA ALA A 254 4.06 10.37 6.20
C ALA A 254 2.65 9.77 6.34
N HIS A 255 2.02 9.89 7.50
CA HIS A 255 0.65 9.42 7.70
C HIS A 255 -0.39 10.18 6.85
N ALA A 256 -0.17 11.47 6.63
CA ALA A 256 -1.05 12.28 5.78
C ALA A 256 -0.95 11.85 4.32
N VAL A 257 0.25 11.61 3.82
CA VAL A 257 0.52 11.14 2.46
C VAL A 257 -0.04 9.73 2.25
N GLU A 258 0.13 8.82 3.21
CA GLU A 258 -0.45 7.47 3.16
C GLU A 258 -1.95 7.52 2.84
N ARG A 259 -2.69 8.43 3.48
CA ARG A 259 -4.14 8.61 3.30
C ARG A 259 -4.53 9.26 1.97
N LEU A 260 -3.58 9.77 1.22
CA LEU A 260 -3.82 10.42 -0.07
C LEU A 260 -3.50 9.54 -1.29
N PHE A 261 -2.92 8.34 -1.11
CA PHE A 261 -2.51 7.50 -2.24
C PHE A 261 -3.67 7.21 -3.20
N ALA A 262 -4.79 6.67 -2.72
CA ALA A 262 -5.91 6.34 -3.61
C ALA A 262 -6.53 7.59 -4.27
N LEU A 263 -6.61 8.72 -3.54
CA LEU A 263 -7.05 9.99 -4.13
C LEU A 263 -6.05 10.49 -5.19
N SER A 264 -4.74 10.38 -4.96
CA SER A 264 -3.73 10.80 -5.94
C SER A 264 -3.80 9.98 -7.22
N VAL A 265 -4.09 8.70 -7.10
CA VAL A 265 -4.32 7.79 -8.24
C VAL A 265 -5.52 8.25 -9.07
N GLU A 266 -6.63 8.62 -8.43
CA GLU A 266 -7.80 9.17 -9.13
C GLU A 266 -7.52 10.53 -9.79
N LEU A 267 -6.70 11.37 -9.17
CA LEU A 267 -6.27 12.65 -9.75
C LEU A 267 -5.36 12.46 -10.97
N SER A 268 -4.62 11.34 -11.01
CA SER A 268 -3.82 10.94 -12.18
C SER A 268 -4.64 10.22 -13.26
N GLY A 269 -5.97 10.12 -13.10
CA GLY A 269 -6.87 9.53 -14.09
C GLY A 269 -7.05 8.02 -14.00
N PHE A 270 -6.55 7.38 -12.96
CA PHE A 270 -6.64 5.93 -12.74
C PHE A 270 -7.65 5.56 -11.66
N GLY A 271 -8.02 4.27 -11.64
CA GLY A 271 -8.83 3.67 -10.59
C GLY A 271 -8.00 2.83 -9.61
N TRP A 272 -8.65 2.32 -8.59
CA TRP A 272 -8.06 1.44 -7.59
C TRP A 272 -9.00 0.30 -7.22
N ILE A 273 -8.43 -0.83 -6.77
CA ILE A 273 -9.18 -2.01 -6.31
C ILE A 273 -8.53 -2.54 -5.03
N LYS A 274 -9.38 -3.00 -4.10
CA LYS A 274 -8.94 -3.74 -2.91
C LYS A 274 -8.93 -5.24 -3.20
N VAL A 275 -7.93 -5.94 -2.68
CA VAL A 275 -7.79 -7.39 -2.77
C VAL A 275 -7.76 -8.04 -1.39
N SER A 276 -8.18 -9.29 -1.31
CA SER A 276 -8.12 -10.09 -0.09
C SER A 276 -7.67 -11.51 -0.40
N ALA A 277 -6.73 -12.03 0.39
CA ALA A 277 -6.46 -13.45 0.44
C ALA A 277 -7.46 -14.10 1.41
N PRO A 278 -8.41 -14.94 0.96
CA PRO A 278 -9.50 -15.44 1.81
C PRO A 278 -9.03 -16.15 3.08
N ALA A 279 -7.90 -16.86 3.01
CA ALA A 279 -7.31 -17.54 4.17
C ALA A 279 -6.85 -16.60 5.30
N HIS A 280 -6.65 -15.31 5.00
CA HIS A 280 -6.12 -14.30 5.92
C HIS A 280 -7.10 -13.17 6.23
N TYR A 281 -8.32 -13.19 5.66
CA TYR A 281 -9.32 -12.16 5.85
C TYR A 281 -10.61 -12.73 6.42
N SER A 282 -11.10 -12.17 7.52
CA SER A 282 -12.18 -12.76 8.31
C SER A 282 -13.59 -12.56 7.71
N ARG A 283 -13.78 -11.57 6.83
CA ARG A 283 -15.09 -11.27 6.25
C ARG A 283 -15.23 -11.85 4.84
N HIS A 284 -15.46 -13.15 4.79
CA HIS A 284 -15.60 -13.88 3.52
C HIS A 284 -16.81 -13.45 2.70
N ASP A 285 -17.86 -12.92 3.34
CA ASP A 285 -19.10 -12.41 2.73
C ASP A 285 -18.86 -11.18 1.83
N THR A 286 -17.75 -10.48 2.02
CA THR A 286 -17.35 -9.29 1.22
C THR A 286 -16.27 -9.59 0.19
N ILE A 287 -15.85 -10.84 0.04
CA ILE A 287 -14.85 -11.25 -0.95
C ILE A 287 -15.54 -11.80 -2.20
N VAL A 288 -15.19 -11.24 -3.35
CA VAL A 288 -15.61 -11.76 -4.66
C VAL A 288 -14.41 -12.40 -5.35
N THR A 289 -14.35 -13.73 -5.39
CA THR A 289 -13.25 -14.46 -6.06
C THR A 289 -13.71 -14.90 -7.45
N PRO A 290 -13.17 -14.32 -8.54
CA PRO A 290 -13.51 -14.71 -9.90
C PRO A 290 -13.08 -16.15 -10.18
N ARG A 291 -13.93 -16.91 -10.88
CA ARG A 291 -13.70 -18.29 -11.29
C ARG A 291 -13.46 -18.41 -12.80
N SER A 292 -13.61 -17.30 -13.52
CA SER A 292 -13.34 -17.22 -14.94
C SER A 292 -12.99 -15.77 -15.34
N PRO A 293 -12.44 -15.54 -16.54
CA PRO A 293 -12.21 -14.19 -17.09
C PRO A 293 -13.50 -13.37 -17.20
N GLU A 294 -14.65 -14.00 -17.52
CA GLU A 294 -15.95 -13.35 -17.63
C GLU A 294 -16.43 -12.83 -16.26
N GLU A 295 -16.23 -13.61 -15.19
CA GLU A 295 -16.54 -13.16 -13.82
C GLU A 295 -15.65 -12.01 -13.37
N LEU A 296 -14.38 -12.02 -13.77
CA LEU A 296 -13.47 -10.90 -13.55
C LEU A 296 -13.97 -9.65 -14.30
N GLY A 297 -14.32 -9.78 -15.58
CA GLY A 297 -14.90 -8.70 -16.38
C GLY A 297 -16.14 -8.11 -15.71
N ALA A 298 -17.08 -8.97 -15.31
CA ALA A 298 -18.29 -8.55 -14.62
C ALA A 298 -18.03 -7.84 -13.27
N PHE A 299 -16.95 -8.19 -12.56
CA PHE A 299 -16.50 -7.44 -11.37
C PHE A 299 -15.95 -6.07 -11.75
N LEU A 300 -15.14 -5.98 -12.80
CA LEU A 300 -14.50 -4.75 -13.26
C LEU A 300 -15.52 -3.72 -13.79
N ASP A 301 -16.64 -4.20 -14.35
CA ASP A 301 -17.73 -3.35 -14.86
C ASP A 301 -18.62 -2.75 -13.74
N ARG A 302 -18.44 -3.17 -12.49
CA ARG A 302 -19.22 -2.61 -11.37
C ARG A 302 -18.86 -1.14 -11.13
N PRO A 303 -19.86 -0.30 -10.78
CA PRO A 303 -19.58 1.06 -10.34
C PRO A 303 -18.60 1.06 -9.17
N ARG A 304 -17.50 1.78 -9.30
CA ARG A 304 -16.49 1.94 -8.25
C ARG A 304 -16.69 3.24 -7.50
N LEU A 305 -16.40 3.21 -6.20
CA LEU A 305 -16.31 4.42 -5.40
C LEU A 305 -15.23 5.34 -5.99
N ARG A 306 -15.58 6.61 -6.16
CA ARG A 306 -14.64 7.68 -6.52
C ARG A 306 -14.46 8.62 -5.34
N LEU A 307 -13.26 8.64 -4.79
CA LEU A 307 -12.92 9.45 -3.62
C LEU A 307 -13.00 10.94 -3.92
N ARG A 308 -12.54 11.34 -5.12
CA ARG A 308 -12.60 12.75 -5.55
C ARG A 308 -14.01 13.33 -5.48
N ASP A 309 -15.04 12.53 -5.78
CA ASP A 309 -16.44 13.00 -5.79
C ASP A 309 -16.96 13.25 -4.37
N THR A 310 -16.45 12.53 -3.39
CA THR A 310 -16.89 12.60 -1.99
C THR A 310 -15.94 13.40 -1.11
N MET A 311 -14.64 13.36 -1.35
CA MET A 311 -13.59 13.93 -0.51
C MET A 311 -13.14 15.32 -0.95
N THR A 312 -13.43 15.76 -2.18
CA THR A 312 -12.99 17.06 -2.68
C THR A 312 -14.16 18.02 -2.86
N LYS A 313 -13.87 19.32 -2.80
CA LYS A 313 -14.80 20.33 -3.27
C LYS A 313 -14.61 20.46 -4.78
N GLY A 314 -15.71 20.40 -5.51
CA GLY A 314 -15.74 20.72 -6.93
C GLY A 314 -15.37 22.19 -7.15
#